data_ef9ce414d42e1a4535bb1789f2db34a2
#
_entry.id   ef9ce414d42e1a4535bb1789f2db34a2
#
_cell.length_a   1.000
_cell.length_b   1.000
_cell.length_c   1.000
_cell.angle_alpha   90.00
_cell.angle_beta   90.00
_cell.angle_gamma   90.00
#
_symmetry.space_group_name_H-M   'P 1'
#
loop_
_entity.id
_entity.type
_entity.pdbx_description
1 polymer ?
#
loop_
_entity_poly.entity_id
_entity_poly.type
_entity_poly.pdbx_seq_one_letter_code
_entity_poly.pdbx_strand_id
1 'polypeptide(L)'
;PLGVDYMLPPRAEVQRPWGAPDAYIRPSAPFPSAKSLGLAYTLLTPVMLACLLRLRSIWLRVALLIGMALSTVPAIATSNRGMFIGLGISAAYVLLRQFLAANWRAVGMGVAAIAAVIVALFASGTVDNILGRQDYSDSTGGRAALYRATWNATLESPIIGYGTPRMEPSIGVSMGTQGYLWTLMFCFGFVGLALFALFMMCTVASGARVKTASGYWLHSVPMACCVVFIFHSFDIAQLTILM
;
A
#
# COMPACT_ATOMS: atom_id res chain seq x y z
N PRO A 1 0.16 23.37 29.62
CA PRO A 1 1.07 22.30 29.27
C PRO A 1 0.51 21.62 28.04
N LEU A 2 1.01 21.98 26.86
CA LEU A 2 0.73 21.24 25.64
C LEU A 2 1.45 19.91 25.80
N GLY A 3 0.71 18.87 26.15
CA GLY A 3 1.25 17.54 26.33
C GLY A 3 1.89 17.06 25.03
N VAL A 4 3.10 16.57 25.15
CA VAL A 4 3.87 15.96 24.03
C VAL A 4 3.09 14.83 23.36
N ASP A 5 2.07 14.32 24.04
CA ASP A 5 1.18 13.25 23.56
C ASP A 5 0.42 13.58 22.26
N TYR A 6 0.23 14.85 21.94
CA TYR A 6 -0.41 15.27 20.68
C TYR A 6 0.52 15.22 19.46
N MET A 7 1.83 15.07 19.65
CA MET A 7 2.82 15.05 18.57
C MET A 7 3.24 13.63 18.15
N LEU A 8 2.96 12.64 18.96
CA LEU A 8 3.30 11.25 18.65
C LEU A 8 2.07 10.52 18.12
N PRO A 9 2.17 9.84 16.96
CA PRO A 9 1.08 9.01 16.49
C PRO A 9 0.80 7.88 17.50
N PRO A 10 -0.45 7.42 17.63
CA PRO A 10 -0.81 6.33 18.51
C PRO A 10 0.03 5.09 18.17
N ARG A 11 0.60 4.44 19.20
CA ARG A 11 1.43 3.24 19.02
C ARG A 11 0.65 2.05 18.47
N ALA A 12 -0.67 2.05 18.67
CA ALA A 12 -1.57 1.04 18.17
C ALA A 12 -2.97 1.64 17.93
N GLU A 13 -3.62 1.16 16.89
CA GLU A 13 -4.99 1.50 16.57
C GLU A 13 -5.91 0.43 17.15
N VAL A 14 -6.78 0.83 18.09
CA VAL A 14 -7.80 -0.07 18.65
C VAL A 14 -9.01 -0.02 17.73
N GLN A 15 -9.28 -1.10 17.02
CA GLN A 15 -10.49 -1.24 16.22
C GLN A 15 -11.54 -2.05 16.98
N ARG A 16 -12.74 -1.46 17.12
CA ARG A 16 -13.94 -2.15 17.62
C ARG A 16 -14.92 -2.22 16.44
N PRO A 17 -14.91 -3.31 15.66
CA PRO A 17 -15.91 -3.49 14.62
C PRO A 17 -17.30 -3.54 15.25
N TRP A 18 -18.28 -2.89 14.62
CA TRP A 18 -19.66 -2.97 15.04
C TRP A 18 -20.11 -4.44 15.04
N GLY A 19 -20.61 -4.93 16.20
CA GLY A 19 -21.07 -6.30 16.36
C GLY A 19 -19.98 -7.35 16.69
N ALA A 20 -18.70 -6.98 16.72
CA ALA A 20 -17.66 -7.92 17.18
C ALA A 20 -17.60 -7.95 18.72
N PRO A 21 -17.49 -9.15 19.34
CA PRO A 21 -17.39 -9.27 20.80
C PRO A 21 -16.12 -8.64 21.36
N ASP A 22 -15.04 -8.62 20.59
CA ASP A 22 -13.71 -8.18 21.04
C ASP A 22 -13.12 -7.07 20.18
N ALA A 23 -12.49 -6.09 20.82
CA ALA A 23 -11.64 -5.13 20.16
C ALA A 23 -10.29 -5.76 19.83
N TYR A 24 -9.80 -5.58 18.60
CA TYR A 24 -8.45 -6.00 18.27
C TYR A 24 -7.52 -4.81 18.06
N ILE A 25 -6.27 -4.99 18.48
CA ILE A 25 -5.25 -3.96 18.43
C ILE A 25 -4.43 -4.15 17.17
N ARG A 26 -4.29 -3.07 16.37
CA ARG A 26 -3.45 -3.06 15.17
C ARG A 26 -2.23 -2.17 15.40
N PRO A 27 -1.02 -2.67 15.18
CA PRO A 27 0.17 -1.83 15.29
C PRO A 27 0.14 -0.71 14.24
N SER A 28 0.50 0.49 14.65
CA SER A 28 0.57 1.66 13.76
C SER A 28 1.91 2.39 13.85
N ALA A 29 2.56 2.37 15.01
CA ALA A 29 3.82 3.10 15.20
C ALA A 29 4.93 2.69 14.22
N PRO A 30 5.67 3.61 13.67
CA PRO A 30 5.68 5.06 13.93
C PRO A 30 4.69 5.88 13.08
N PHE A 31 3.76 5.24 12.40
CA PHE A 31 2.81 5.87 11.50
C PHE A 31 1.49 6.24 12.19
N PRO A 32 0.73 7.20 11.64
CA PRO A 32 -0.54 7.66 12.22
C PRO A 32 -1.63 6.58 12.19
N SER A 33 -1.51 5.56 11.33
CA SER A 33 -2.48 4.47 11.24
C SER A 33 -1.82 3.15 10.84
N ALA A 34 -2.47 2.04 11.14
CA ALA A 34 -2.06 0.72 10.69
C ALA A 34 -2.09 0.59 9.15
N LYS A 35 -2.94 1.38 8.47
CA LYS A 35 -2.97 1.44 7.00
C LYS A 35 -1.68 2.05 6.46
N SER A 36 -1.24 3.15 7.05
CA SER A 36 -0.01 3.86 6.65
C SER A 36 1.22 2.99 6.90
N LEU A 37 1.29 2.24 8.02
CA LEU A 37 2.36 1.27 8.27
C LEU A 37 2.40 0.19 7.19
N GLY A 38 1.25 -0.45 6.88
CA GLY A 38 1.18 -1.47 5.83
C GLY A 38 1.57 -0.96 4.46
N LEU A 39 1.17 0.28 4.13
CA LEU A 39 1.53 0.91 2.87
C LEU A 39 3.02 1.24 2.78
N ALA A 40 3.60 1.80 3.85
CA ALA A 40 5.04 2.04 3.91
C ALA A 40 5.83 0.73 3.74
N TYR A 41 5.36 -0.36 4.35
CA TYR A 41 5.97 -1.68 4.18
C TYR A 41 5.90 -2.17 2.71
N THR A 42 4.77 -1.92 2.03
CA THR A 42 4.61 -2.24 0.59
C THR A 42 5.65 -1.53 -0.27
N LEU A 43 5.95 -0.26 0.03
CA LEU A 43 6.89 0.54 -0.75
C LEU A 43 8.35 0.21 -0.39
N LEU A 44 8.65 0.03 0.89
CA LEU A 44 10.00 -0.19 1.38
C LEU A 44 10.52 -1.59 1.10
N THR A 45 9.67 -2.61 1.12
CA THR A 45 10.11 -4.00 0.88
C THR A 45 10.82 -4.19 -0.46
N PRO A 46 10.29 -3.74 -1.61
CA PRO A 46 11.01 -3.81 -2.89
C PRO A 46 12.34 -3.05 -2.87
N VAL A 47 12.40 -1.90 -2.20
CA VAL A 47 13.63 -1.11 -2.05
C VAL A 47 14.67 -1.88 -1.22
N MET A 48 14.26 -2.46 -0.08
CA MET A 48 15.15 -3.29 0.75
C MET A 48 15.67 -4.49 -0.02
N LEU A 49 14.83 -5.16 -0.81
CA LEU A 49 15.25 -6.28 -1.67
C LEU A 49 16.22 -5.82 -2.77
N ALA A 50 15.99 -4.66 -3.36
CA ALA A 50 16.94 -4.08 -4.32
C ALA A 50 18.29 -3.75 -3.67
N CYS A 51 18.28 -3.20 -2.45
CA CYS A 51 19.48 -2.94 -1.66
C CYS A 51 20.21 -4.25 -1.31
N LEU A 52 19.49 -5.28 -0.86
CA LEU A 52 20.04 -6.58 -0.53
C LEU A 52 20.85 -7.19 -1.70
N LEU A 53 20.34 -7.04 -2.93
CA LEU A 53 21.00 -7.50 -4.13
C LEU A 53 22.27 -6.71 -4.49
N ARG A 54 22.39 -5.46 -4.01
CA ARG A 54 23.55 -4.58 -4.29
C ARG A 54 24.61 -4.58 -3.20
N LEU A 55 24.24 -4.90 -1.97
CA LEU A 55 25.19 -4.93 -0.85
C LEU A 55 26.31 -5.95 -1.10
N ARG A 56 27.56 -5.52 -0.89
CA ARG A 56 28.74 -6.40 -1.00
C ARG A 56 29.13 -7.01 0.35
N SER A 57 28.94 -6.26 1.44
CA SER A 57 29.26 -6.71 2.80
C SER A 57 28.25 -7.76 3.28
N ILE A 58 28.77 -8.92 3.73
CA ILE A 58 27.91 -9.98 4.30
C ILE A 58 27.22 -9.51 5.59
N TRP A 59 27.89 -8.73 6.41
CA TRP A 59 27.32 -8.23 7.67
C TRP A 59 26.14 -7.31 7.42
N LEU A 60 26.23 -6.41 6.43
CA LEU A 60 25.12 -5.53 6.06
C LEU A 60 23.96 -6.33 5.44
N ARG A 61 24.23 -7.39 4.67
CA ARG A 61 23.17 -8.28 4.17
C ARG A 61 22.44 -8.98 5.30
N VAL A 62 23.18 -9.54 6.26
CA VAL A 62 22.60 -10.21 7.43
C VAL A 62 21.79 -9.23 8.26
N ALA A 63 22.34 -8.05 8.56
CA ALA A 63 21.63 -7.02 9.31
C ALA A 63 20.31 -6.59 8.60
N LEU A 64 20.35 -6.41 7.28
CA LEU A 64 19.15 -6.07 6.50
C LEU A 64 18.12 -7.20 6.51
N LEU A 65 18.55 -8.45 6.37
CA LEU A 65 17.65 -9.63 6.43
C LEU A 65 16.99 -9.75 7.82
N ILE A 66 17.76 -9.57 8.89
CA ILE A 66 17.23 -9.57 10.25
C ILE A 66 16.20 -8.42 10.42
N GLY A 67 16.54 -7.21 9.97
CA GLY A 67 15.64 -6.07 10.01
C GLY A 67 14.34 -6.32 9.24
N MET A 68 14.43 -6.90 8.04
CA MET A 68 13.27 -7.28 7.24
C MET A 68 12.42 -8.35 7.96
N ALA A 69 13.04 -9.38 8.52
CA ALA A 69 12.34 -10.44 9.25
C ALA A 69 11.60 -9.87 10.48
N LEU A 70 12.27 -9.04 11.27
CA LEU A 70 11.66 -8.41 12.46
C LEU A 70 10.52 -7.46 12.08
N SER A 71 10.65 -6.69 11.00
CA SER A 71 9.62 -5.77 10.52
C SER A 71 8.40 -6.47 9.92
N THR A 72 8.55 -7.73 9.50
CA THR A 72 7.44 -8.52 8.94
C THR A 72 6.37 -8.81 9.99
N VAL A 73 6.74 -9.01 11.26
CA VAL A 73 5.79 -9.31 12.34
C VAL A 73 4.76 -8.18 12.51
N PRO A 74 5.15 -6.92 12.79
CA PRO A 74 4.17 -5.83 12.89
C PRO A 74 3.45 -5.57 11.56
N ALA A 75 4.09 -5.76 10.41
CA ALA A 75 3.45 -5.59 9.11
C ALA A 75 2.28 -6.57 8.91
N ILE A 76 2.48 -7.85 9.19
CA ILE A 76 1.43 -8.87 9.12
C ILE A 76 0.32 -8.56 10.13
N ALA A 77 0.66 -8.18 11.36
CA ALA A 77 -0.29 -7.83 12.40
C ALA A 77 -1.18 -6.62 12.03
N THR A 78 -0.79 -5.78 11.06
CA THR A 78 -1.69 -4.73 10.55
C THR A 78 -2.93 -5.29 9.86
N SER A 79 -2.90 -6.55 9.40
CA SER A 79 -3.94 -7.20 8.59
C SER A 79 -4.41 -6.32 7.42
N ASN A 80 -3.48 -5.59 6.80
CA ASN A 80 -3.78 -4.63 5.73
C ASN A 80 -3.82 -5.35 4.37
N ARG A 81 -5.03 -5.57 3.83
CA ARG A 81 -5.23 -6.21 2.53
C ARG A 81 -4.49 -5.50 1.39
N GLY A 82 -4.48 -4.16 1.43
CA GLY A 82 -3.77 -3.37 0.41
C GLY A 82 -2.27 -3.59 0.42
N MET A 83 -1.66 -3.85 1.59
CA MET A 83 -0.26 -4.23 1.70
C MET A 83 0.01 -5.53 0.94
N PHE A 84 -0.78 -6.57 1.19
CA PHE A 84 -0.59 -7.87 0.51
C PHE A 84 -0.81 -7.77 -0.99
N ILE A 85 -1.81 -6.99 -1.45
CA ILE A 85 -2.04 -6.73 -2.88
C ILE A 85 -0.82 -6.02 -3.48
N GLY A 86 -0.32 -4.97 -2.86
CA GLY A 86 0.83 -4.22 -3.37
C GLY A 86 2.11 -5.04 -3.42
N LEU A 87 2.40 -5.83 -2.39
CA LEU A 87 3.53 -6.77 -2.38
C LEU A 87 3.37 -7.87 -3.44
N GLY A 88 2.14 -8.40 -3.60
CA GLY A 88 1.82 -9.38 -4.63
C GLY A 88 2.06 -8.85 -6.05
N ILE A 89 1.63 -7.60 -6.32
CA ILE A 89 1.88 -6.93 -7.61
C ILE A 89 3.37 -6.74 -7.85
N SER A 90 4.11 -6.28 -6.83
CA SER A 90 5.57 -6.10 -6.93
C SER A 90 6.27 -7.43 -7.24
N ALA A 91 5.90 -8.50 -6.53
CA ALA A 91 6.45 -9.83 -6.75
C ALA A 91 6.09 -10.39 -8.14
N ALA A 92 4.83 -10.29 -8.53
CA ALA A 92 4.36 -10.73 -9.85
C ALA A 92 5.08 -9.98 -10.99
N TYR A 93 5.24 -8.66 -10.85
CA TYR A 93 5.99 -7.86 -11.81
C TYR A 93 7.45 -8.33 -11.93
N VAL A 94 8.14 -8.51 -10.80
CA VAL A 94 9.54 -8.97 -10.81
C VAL A 94 9.66 -10.36 -11.41
N LEU A 95 8.76 -11.29 -11.08
CA LEU A 95 8.73 -12.62 -11.68
C LEU A 95 8.52 -12.57 -13.19
N LEU A 96 7.59 -11.75 -13.66
CA LEU A 96 7.36 -11.55 -15.09
C LEU A 96 8.62 -11.02 -15.79
N ARG A 97 9.31 -10.04 -15.21
CA ARG A 97 10.55 -9.49 -15.76
C ARG A 97 11.68 -10.53 -15.80
N GLN A 98 11.80 -11.38 -14.77
CA GLN A 98 12.77 -12.46 -14.73
C GLN A 98 12.43 -13.57 -15.74
N PHE A 99 11.15 -13.87 -15.91
CA PHE A 99 10.67 -14.82 -16.92
C PHE A 99 11.01 -14.34 -18.34
N LEU A 100 10.69 -13.07 -18.66
CA LEU A 100 11.00 -12.46 -19.95
C LEU A 100 12.50 -12.34 -20.20
N ALA A 101 13.32 -12.30 -19.15
CA ALA A 101 14.77 -12.34 -19.24
C ALA A 101 15.33 -13.78 -19.30
N ALA A 102 14.50 -14.80 -19.42
CA ALA A 102 14.83 -16.22 -19.43
C ALA A 102 15.65 -16.69 -18.21
N ASN A 103 15.53 -16.00 -17.07
CA ASN A 103 16.22 -16.33 -15.83
C ASN A 103 15.40 -17.32 -14.98
N TRP A 104 15.32 -18.55 -15.44
CA TRP A 104 14.50 -19.62 -14.85
C TRP A 104 14.85 -19.92 -13.38
N ARG A 105 16.13 -19.76 -12.99
CA ARG A 105 16.55 -19.95 -11.60
C ARG A 105 15.91 -18.90 -10.68
N ALA A 106 15.91 -17.63 -11.09
CA ALA A 106 15.29 -16.56 -10.32
C ALA A 106 13.76 -16.73 -10.26
N VAL A 107 13.13 -17.18 -11.36
CA VAL A 107 11.69 -17.48 -11.39
C VAL A 107 11.36 -18.61 -10.41
N GLY A 108 12.10 -19.73 -10.47
CA GLY A 108 11.89 -20.87 -9.55
C GLY A 108 12.05 -20.49 -8.08
N MET A 109 13.13 -19.75 -7.74
CA MET A 109 13.33 -19.25 -6.38
C MET A 109 12.21 -18.29 -5.92
N GLY A 110 11.77 -17.41 -6.81
CA GLY A 110 10.72 -16.46 -6.49
C GLY A 110 9.36 -17.15 -6.27
N VAL A 111 9.02 -18.12 -7.11
CA VAL A 111 7.81 -18.94 -6.93
C VAL A 111 7.86 -19.72 -5.62
N ALA A 112 9.00 -20.36 -5.31
CA ALA A 112 9.20 -21.07 -4.06
C ALA A 112 9.07 -20.15 -2.83
N ALA A 113 9.64 -18.94 -2.90
CA ALA A 113 9.53 -17.95 -1.84
C ALA A 113 8.08 -17.49 -1.63
N ILE A 114 7.33 -17.22 -2.70
CA ILE A 114 5.90 -16.86 -2.62
C ILE A 114 5.08 -18.01 -2.02
N ALA A 115 5.31 -19.24 -2.47
CA ALA A 115 4.65 -20.43 -1.93
C ALA A 115 4.92 -20.58 -0.42
N ALA A 116 6.16 -20.40 0.02
CA ALA A 116 6.52 -20.43 1.43
C ALA A 116 5.79 -19.35 2.26
N VAL A 117 5.71 -18.11 1.73
CA VAL A 117 4.95 -17.02 2.38
C VAL A 117 3.47 -17.34 2.46
N ILE A 118 2.85 -17.87 1.40
CA ILE A 118 1.45 -18.26 1.39
C ILE A 118 1.20 -19.35 2.45
N VAL A 119 2.02 -20.39 2.49
CA VAL A 119 1.91 -21.47 3.50
C VAL A 119 2.03 -20.89 4.91
N ALA A 120 3.00 -19.99 5.15
CA ALA A 120 3.16 -19.35 6.46
C ALA A 120 1.96 -18.49 6.86
N LEU A 121 1.33 -17.77 5.92
CA LEU A 121 0.13 -16.98 6.17
C LEU A 121 -1.08 -17.86 6.53
N PHE A 122 -1.24 -19.00 5.87
CA PHE A 122 -2.28 -19.96 6.23
C PHE A 122 -2.00 -20.62 7.59
N ALA A 123 -0.78 -21.07 7.82
CA ALA A 123 -0.38 -21.71 9.07
C ALA A 123 -0.50 -20.77 10.30
N SER A 124 -0.33 -19.47 10.11
CA SER A 124 -0.48 -18.44 11.16
C SER A 124 -1.92 -18.02 11.44
N GLY A 125 -2.93 -18.53 10.72
CA GLY A 125 -4.32 -18.08 10.82
C GLY A 125 -4.55 -16.64 10.35
N THR A 126 -3.55 -16.00 9.75
CA THR A 126 -3.66 -14.60 9.28
C THR A 126 -4.73 -14.47 8.19
N VAL A 127 -4.87 -15.47 7.33
CA VAL A 127 -5.86 -15.49 6.25
C VAL A 127 -7.27 -15.48 6.82
N ASP A 128 -7.54 -16.32 7.82
CA ASP A 128 -8.85 -16.42 8.48
C ASP A 128 -9.21 -15.11 9.18
N ASN A 129 -8.25 -14.48 9.85
CA ASN A 129 -8.42 -13.16 10.45
C ASN A 129 -8.73 -12.06 9.43
N ILE A 130 -8.12 -12.12 8.23
CA ILE A 130 -8.38 -11.15 7.16
C ILE A 130 -9.75 -11.37 6.52
N LEU A 131 -10.17 -12.62 6.34
CA LEU A 131 -11.45 -12.98 5.74
C LEU A 131 -12.61 -12.74 6.71
N GLY A 132 -12.51 -13.21 7.95
CA GLY A 132 -13.54 -13.04 8.98
C GLY A 132 -13.88 -11.59 9.31
N ARG A 133 -12.99 -10.63 8.99
CA ARG A 133 -13.30 -9.21 9.10
C ARG A 133 -14.39 -8.73 8.12
N GLN A 134 -14.68 -9.45 7.05
CA GLN A 134 -15.77 -9.07 6.13
C GLN A 134 -17.14 -9.32 6.76
N ASP A 135 -17.23 -10.27 7.66
CA ASP A 135 -18.50 -10.66 8.31
C ASP A 135 -19.01 -9.54 9.25
N TYR A 136 -18.10 -8.69 9.74
CA TYR A 136 -18.41 -7.62 10.71
C TYR A 136 -18.41 -6.21 10.12
N SER A 137 -17.99 -6.02 8.89
CA SER A 137 -17.96 -4.69 8.28
C SER A 137 -18.21 -4.74 6.78
N ASP A 138 -19.35 -4.21 6.34
CA ASP A 138 -19.62 -3.95 4.91
C ASP A 138 -18.81 -2.75 4.41
N SER A 139 -17.48 -2.86 4.54
CA SER A 139 -16.56 -1.83 4.07
C SER A 139 -16.53 -1.73 2.54
N THR A 140 -17.03 -2.75 1.84
CA THR A 140 -17.04 -2.80 0.37
C THR A 140 -18.22 -2.02 -0.18
N GLY A 141 -19.44 -2.22 0.37
CA GLY A 141 -20.63 -1.47 -0.04
C GLY A 141 -20.51 0.03 0.27
N GLY A 142 -20.05 0.37 1.47
CA GLY A 142 -19.80 1.75 1.84
C GLY A 142 -18.77 2.46 0.93
N ARG A 143 -17.71 1.76 0.50
CA ARG A 143 -16.75 2.31 -0.47
C ARG A 143 -17.35 2.50 -1.85
N ALA A 144 -18.16 1.57 -2.32
CA ALA A 144 -18.82 1.69 -3.63
C ALA A 144 -19.75 2.90 -3.67
N ALA A 145 -20.54 3.14 -2.62
CA ALA A 145 -21.38 4.32 -2.48
C ALA A 145 -20.55 5.61 -2.49
N LEU A 146 -19.43 5.62 -1.74
CA LEU A 146 -18.53 6.76 -1.68
C LEU A 146 -17.84 7.05 -3.01
N TYR A 147 -17.42 6.03 -3.75
CA TYR A 147 -16.86 6.21 -5.10
C TYR A 147 -17.88 6.83 -6.06
N ARG A 148 -19.14 6.39 -6.02
CA ARG A 148 -20.22 6.98 -6.82
C ARG A 148 -20.48 8.44 -6.44
N ALA A 149 -20.58 8.74 -5.13
CA ALA A 149 -20.75 10.10 -4.65
C ALA A 149 -19.59 11.01 -5.08
N THR A 150 -18.35 10.55 -4.91
CA THR A 150 -17.15 11.28 -5.32
C THR A 150 -17.12 11.52 -6.83
N TRP A 151 -17.48 10.51 -7.64
CA TRP A 151 -17.57 10.64 -9.09
C TRP A 151 -18.60 11.67 -9.52
N ASN A 152 -19.83 11.57 -9.01
CA ASN A 152 -20.90 12.48 -9.35
C ASN A 152 -20.57 13.94 -8.96
N ALA A 153 -20.03 14.14 -7.75
CA ALA A 153 -19.58 15.46 -7.32
C ALA A 153 -18.43 16.01 -8.21
N THR A 154 -17.50 15.15 -8.65
CA THR A 154 -16.44 15.59 -9.56
C THR A 154 -16.99 16.05 -10.91
N LEU A 155 -18.08 15.47 -11.40
CA LEU A 155 -18.72 15.91 -12.64
C LEU A 155 -19.34 17.32 -12.53
N GLU A 156 -19.63 17.79 -11.33
CA GLU A 156 -20.10 19.17 -11.08
C GLU A 156 -18.96 20.19 -11.14
N SER A 157 -17.71 19.78 -10.85
CA SER A 157 -16.51 20.62 -10.95
C SER A 157 -15.35 19.87 -11.62
N PRO A 158 -15.45 19.55 -12.94
CA PRO A 158 -14.57 18.58 -13.59
C PRO A 158 -13.14 19.10 -13.85
N ILE A 159 -12.93 20.40 -13.94
CA ILE A 159 -11.63 20.99 -14.30
C ILE A 159 -10.78 21.28 -13.07
N ILE A 160 -11.34 22.00 -12.10
CA ILE A 160 -10.61 22.52 -10.93
C ILE A 160 -10.79 21.63 -9.70
N GLY A 161 -11.93 20.91 -9.60
CA GLY A 161 -12.31 20.17 -8.41
C GLY A 161 -12.75 21.09 -7.27
N TYR A 162 -12.68 20.57 -6.03
CA TYR A 162 -13.15 21.25 -4.82
C TYR A 162 -12.03 21.73 -3.88
N GLY A 163 -10.79 21.50 -4.21
CA GLY A 163 -9.62 21.87 -3.39
C GLY A 163 -9.37 20.95 -2.20
N THR A 164 -10.41 20.57 -1.46
CA THR A 164 -10.30 19.71 -0.27
C THR A 164 -11.42 18.66 -0.22
N PRO A 165 -11.19 17.51 0.44
CA PRO A 165 -12.24 16.54 0.71
C PRO A 165 -13.41 17.19 1.48
N ARG A 166 -14.65 16.78 1.18
CA ARG A 166 -15.88 17.29 1.82
C ARG A 166 -16.70 16.14 2.38
N MET A 167 -17.33 16.39 3.52
CA MET A 167 -18.26 15.42 4.09
C MET A 167 -19.55 15.39 3.25
N GLU A 168 -20.00 14.20 2.88
CA GLU A 168 -21.30 13.97 2.28
C GLU A 168 -22.31 13.68 3.39
N PRO A 169 -23.26 14.59 3.65
CA PRO A 169 -24.18 14.46 4.79
C PRO A 169 -25.06 13.22 4.71
N SER A 170 -25.39 12.75 3.50
CA SER A 170 -26.28 11.61 3.28
C SER A 170 -25.67 10.27 3.69
N ILE A 171 -24.36 10.15 3.62
CA ILE A 171 -23.63 8.91 3.94
C ILE A 171 -22.67 9.07 5.13
N GLY A 172 -22.56 10.27 5.70
CA GLY A 172 -21.71 10.55 6.87
C GLY A 172 -20.22 10.30 6.66
N VAL A 173 -19.74 10.27 5.41
CA VAL A 173 -18.34 9.95 5.05
C VAL A 173 -17.76 11.05 4.17
N SER A 174 -16.46 11.30 4.31
CA SER A 174 -15.77 12.32 3.52
C SER A 174 -15.45 11.83 2.11
N MET A 175 -16.01 12.51 1.10
CA MET A 175 -15.69 12.29 -0.31
C MET A 175 -14.21 12.63 -0.61
N GLY A 176 -13.61 11.92 -1.56
CA GLY A 176 -12.22 12.14 -1.95
C GLY A 176 -11.18 11.58 -0.96
N THR A 177 -11.56 10.70 -0.01
CA THR A 177 -10.62 10.18 1.00
C THR A 177 -10.27 8.70 0.85
N GLN A 178 -10.95 7.97 -0.03
CA GLN A 178 -10.88 6.50 -0.08
C GLN A 178 -9.85 5.92 -1.05
N GLY A 179 -8.98 6.75 -1.57
CA GLY A 179 -7.88 6.38 -2.47
C GLY A 179 -7.29 7.63 -3.09
N TYR A 180 -5.99 7.60 -3.37
CA TYR A 180 -5.28 8.79 -3.83
C TYR A 180 -5.79 9.31 -5.18
N LEU A 181 -6.16 8.41 -6.10
CA LEU A 181 -6.75 8.82 -7.38
C LEU A 181 -8.11 9.53 -7.19
N TRP A 182 -8.91 9.08 -6.25
CA TRP A 182 -10.19 9.71 -5.91
C TRP A 182 -9.98 11.07 -5.24
N THR A 183 -8.95 11.17 -4.39
CA THR A 183 -8.55 12.45 -3.79
C THR A 183 -8.12 13.46 -4.85
N LEU A 184 -7.26 13.05 -5.77
CA LEU A 184 -6.81 13.92 -6.87
C LEU A 184 -7.97 14.35 -7.75
N MET A 185 -8.81 13.42 -8.14
CA MET A 185 -9.98 13.69 -9.01
C MET A 185 -10.94 14.67 -8.34
N PHE A 186 -11.27 14.44 -7.06
CA PHE A 186 -12.19 15.30 -6.32
C PHE A 186 -11.61 16.68 -6.02
N CYS A 187 -10.36 16.74 -5.54
CA CYS A 187 -9.74 17.99 -5.12
C CYS A 187 -9.26 18.85 -6.29
N PHE A 188 -8.77 18.24 -7.37
CA PHE A 188 -8.11 18.94 -8.48
C PHE A 188 -8.74 18.68 -9.85
N GLY A 189 -9.91 18.04 -9.87
CA GLY A 189 -10.62 17.70 -11.09
C GLY A 189 -9.90 16.67 -11.97
N PHE A 190 -10.41 16.49 -13.18
CA PHE A 190 -9.78 15.57 -14.15
C PHE A 190 -8.45 16.08 -14.68
N VAL A 191 -8.19 17.40 -14.63
CA VAL A 191 -6.90 17.98 -15.04
C VAL A 191 -5.79 17.53 -14.08
N GLY A 192 -6.01 17.65 -12.76
CA GLY A 192 -5.03 17.19 -11.77
C GLY A 192 -4.81 15.67 -11.83
N LEU A 193 -5.89 14.90 -12.00
CA LEU A 193 -5.80 13.45 -12.21
C LEU A 193 -4.99 13.10 -13.46
N ALA A 194 -5.23 13.78 -14.60
CA ALA A 194 -4.52 13.54 -15.86
C ALA A 194 -3.02 13.87 -15.76
N LEU A 195 -2.67 14.99 -15.13
CA LEU A 195 -1.26 15.35 -14.90
C LEU A 195 -0.55 14.33 -14.03
N PHE A 196 -1.20 13.86 -12.96
CA PHE A 196 -0.64 12.82 -12.12
C PHE A 196 -0.51 11.48 -12.86
N ALA A 197 -1.52 11.09 -13.64
CA ALA A 197 -1.47 9.88 -14.46
C ALA A 197 -0.33 9.95 -15.49
N LEU A 198 -0.13 11.10 -16.12
CA LEU A 198 1.00 11.34 -17.04
C LEU A 198 2.34 11.20 -16.31
N PHE A 199 2.49 11.81 -15.12
CA PHE A 199 3.68 11.66 -14.28
C PHE A 199 3.96 10.18 -13.96
N MET A 200 2.95 9.43 -13.53
CA MET A 200 3.10 7.99 -13.24
C MET A 200 3.46 7.19 -14.50
N MET A 201 2.83 7.48 -15.64
CA MET A 201 3.17 6.82 -16.91
C MET A 201 4.61 7.10 -17.33
N CYS A 202 5.09 8.33 -17.20
CA CYS A 202 6.49 8.69 -17.49
C CYS A 202 7.46 7.95 -16.55
N THR A 203 7.13 7.86 -15.26
CA THR A 203 7.93 7.15 -14.26
C THR A 203 8.01 5.65 -14.58
N VAL A 204 6.88 5.03 -14.90
CA VAL A 204 6.83 3.62 -15.32
C VAL A 204 7.57 3.42 -16.64
N ALA A 205 7.39 4.28 -17.64
CA ALA A 205 8.04 4.15 -18.93
C ALA A 205 9.57 4.30 -18.84
N SER A 206 10.07 5.23 -18.01
CA SER A 206 11.51 5.43 -17.81
C SER A 206 12.17 4.23 -17.13
N GLY A 207 11.51 3.62 -16.14
CA GLY A 207 11.98 2.44 -15.44
C GLY A 207 11.90 1.14 -16.25
N ALA A 208 11.07 1.10 -17.31
CA ALA A 208 10.87 -0.11 -18.11
C ALA A 208 12.16 -0.61 -18.83
N ARG A 209 13.10 0.29 -19.10
CA ARG A 209 14.38 0.00 -19.78
C ARG A 209 15.41 -0.67 -18.88
N VAL A 210 15.20 -0.66 -17.58
CA VAL A 210 16.14 -1.26 -16.62
C VAL A 210 16.14 -2.79 -16.76
N LYS A 211 17.35 -3.39 -16.83
CA LYS A 211 17.56 -4.83 -17.08
C LYS A 211 18.26 -5.55 -15.92
N THR A 212 18.40 -4.92 -14.75
CA THR A 212 19.08 -5.53 -13.60
C THR A 212 18.06 -6.06 -12.59
N ALA A 213 18.38 -7.13 -11.87
CA ALA A 213 17.50 -7.71 -10.86
C ALA A 213 17.12 -6.69 -9.77
N SER A 214 18.06 -5.90 -9.28
CA SER A 214 17.79 -4.81 -8.34
C SER A 214 16.91 -3.71 -8.94
N GLY A 215 17.09 -3.43 -10.23
CA GLY A 215 16.28 -2.45 -10.95
C GLY A 215 14.83 -2.93 -11.14
N TYR A 216 14.60 -4.23 -11.31
CA TYR A 216 13.24 -4.78 -11.38
C TYR A 216 12.47 -4.55 -10.06
N TRP A 217 13.14 -4.74 -8.91
CA TRP A 217 12.56 -4.45 -7.61
C TRP A 217 12.26 -2.98 -7.43
N LEU A 218 13.18 -2.08 -7.76
CA LEU A 218 12.92 -0.63 -7.68
C LEU A 218 11.78 -0.20 -8.60
N HIS A 219 11.74 -0.72 -9.83
CA HIS A 219 10.68 -0.39 -10.78
C HIS A 219 9.32 -1.02 -10.40
N SER A 220 9.30 -2.07 -9.58
CA SER A 220 8.04 -2.64 -9.08
C SER A 220 7.29 -1.69 -8.15
N VAL A 221 7.99 -0.72 -7.53
CA VAL A 221 7.35 0.29 -6.64
C VAL A 221 6.32 1.14 -7.40
N PRO A 222 6.67 1.88 -8.46
CA PRO A 222 5.68 2.64 -9.22
C PRO A 222 4.61 1.75 -9.86
N MET A 223 4.93 0.52 -10.25
CA MET A 223 3.94 -0.43 -10.76
C MET A 223 2.91 -0.81 -9.69
N ALA A 224 3.33 -1.10 -8.47
CA ALA A 224 2.44 -1.37 -7.36
C ALA A 224 1.60 -0.13 -7.01
N CYS A 225 2.20 1.05 -7.02
CA CYS A 225 1.52 2.31 -6.75
C CYS A 225 0.37 2.58 -7.72
N CYS A 226 0.52 2.30 -9.02
CA CYS A 226 -0.56 2.48 -10.00
C CYS A 226 -1.86 1.76 -9.59
N VAL A 227 -1.75 0.61 -8.93
CA VAL A 227 -2.93 -0.14 -8.46
C VAL A 227 -3.34 0.29 -7.05
N VAL A 228 -2.37 0.46 -6.14
CA VAL A 228 -2.63 0.79 -4.74
C VAL A 228 -3.28 2.16 -4.58
N PHE A 229 -2.96 3.13 -5.44
CA PHE A 229 -3.58 4.46 -5.46
C PHE A 229 -5.10 4.45 -5.68
N ILE A 230 -5.66 3.39 -6.23
CA ILE A 230 -7.11 3.27 -6.44
C ILE A 230 -7.85 3.18 -5.09
N PHE A 231 -7.27 2.50 -4.10
CA PHE A 231 -7.96 2.19 -2.84
C PHE A 231 -7.21 2.60 -1.58
N HIS A 232 -6.01 3.20 -1.72
CA HIS A 232 -5.26 3.78 -0.61
C HIS A 232 -4.95 5.25 -0.86
N SER A 233 -5.20 6.08 0.16
CA SER A 233 -4.68 7.44 0.25
C SER A 233 -3.28 7.38 0.83
N PHE A 234 -2.39 8.19 0.28
CA PHE A 234 -1.02 8.34 0.76
C PHE A 234 -0.91 9.54 1.69
N ASP A 235 -0.25 9.37 2.81
CA ASP A 235 0.20 10.49 3.62
C ASP A 235 1.42 11.15 2.95
N ILE A 236 1.66 12.44 3.24
CA ILE A 236 2.74 13.23 2.63
C ILE A 236 4.10 12.54 2.79
N ALA A 237 4.37 11.94 3.95
CA ALA A 237 5.61 11.21 4.22
C ALA A 237 5.83 10.01 3.28
N GLN A 238 4.76 9.37 2.85
CA GLN A 238 4.83 8.22 1.93
C GLN A 238 5.07 8.65 0.49
N LEU A 239 4.56 9.82 0.08
CA LEU A 239 4.84 10.40 -1.22
C LEU A 239 6.31 10.79 -1.35
N THR A 240 6.95 11.25 -0.26
CA THR A 240 8.37 11.61 -0.24
C THR A 240 9.28 10.41 -0.52
N ILE A 241 8.86 9.19 -0.17
CA ILE A 241 9.61 7.96 -0.47
C ILE A 241 9.55 7.60 -1.96
N LEU A 242 8.52 8.08 -2.67
CA LEU A 242 8.30 7.81 -4.09
C LEU A 242 9.03 8.78 -5.01
N MET A 243 9.39 9.95 -4.54
CA MET A 243 10.14 10.99 -5.25
C MET A 243 11.64 10.80 -5.09
#